data_ba3daa4c89599ab912074789666f0cc1
#
_entry.id   ba3daa4c89599ab912074789666f0cc1
#
_cell.length_a   1.000
_cell.length_b   1.000
_cell.length_c   1.000
_cell.angle_alpha   90.00
_cell.angle_beta   90.00
_cell.angle_gamma   90.00
#
_symmetry.space_group_name_H-M   'P 1'
#
loop_
_entity.id
_entity.type
_entity.pdbx_description
1 polymer ?
#
loop_
_entity_poly.entity_id
_entity_poly.type
_entity_poly.pdbx_seq_one_letter_code
_entity_poly.pdbx_strand_id
1 'polypeptide(L)'
;MKLKHFALVLLPLSMALAANAETKSADETEKNVISFSTEVTKDVDYDVMEVTLFVKEENKNLKELNQTINQKVNAALEVLKKQSAVEVKKNTRSTQVRYDSKGKQSGWIERADLVLESKDFVVLSQVISDLNDTFAITDVVQKLSKEAAVKFEDEMIKSALAQFQHKAQLIQTSLNAKGYEVVNLNLDSRNEMPYFDRRMMPVAKMNSFSSEAADEVSLDNNGKAELKASVSAQIKLLN
;
A
#
# COMPACT_ATOMS: atom_id res chain seq x y z
N MET A 1 46.81 -81.35 18.79
CA MET A 1 47.56 -81.07 20.03
C MET A 1 47.14 -79.66 20.52
N LYS A 2 46.52 -79.63 21.70
CA LYS A 2 46.54 -78.50 22.70
C LYS A 2 46.10 -77.13 22.23
N LEU A 3 45.34 -76.32 22.89
CA LEU A 3 44.99 -76.24 24.33
C LEU A 3 43.81 -75.27 24.45
N LYS A 4 42.86 -75.51 25.33
CA LYS A 4 41.76 -74.74 25.75
C LYS A 4 42.20 -73.47 26.48
N HIS A 5 41.61 -72.33 26.19
CA HIS A 5 41.56 -71.27 27.19
C HIS A 5 40.15 -70.75 27.29
N PHE A 6 39.58 -70.98 28.45
CA PHE A 6 38.28 -70.44 28.94
C PHE A 6 38.51 -68.97 29.32
N ALA A 7 37.85 -68.07 28.72
CA ALA A 7 37.82 -66.69 29.21
C ALA A 7 36.45 -66.42 29.79
N LEU A 8 36.45 -66.25 31.10
CA LEU A 8 35.27 -65.86 31.90
C LEU A 8 34.92 -64.37 31.63
N VAL A 9 33.80 -64.09 31.02
CA VAL A 9 33.34 -62.73 30.83
C VAL A 9 32.42 -62.37 31.98
N LEU A 10 32.92 -61.49 32.87
CA LEU A 10 32.12 -60.80 33.88
C LEU A 10 31.25 -59.76 33.23
N LEU A 11 29.91 -59.91 33.30
CA LEU A 11 28.95 -58.86 32.98
C LEU A 11 28.88 -57.87 34.14
N PRO A 12 29.05 -56.54 33.90
CA PRO A 12 28.64 -55.55 34.88
C PRO A 12 27.14 -55.33 34.80
N LEU A 13 26.48 -55.56 35.90
CA LEU A 13 25.08 -55.22 36.13
C LEU A 13 24.98 -53.70 36.28
N SER A 14 24.72 -52.99 35.17
CA SER A 14 24.42 -51.57 35.22
C SER A 14 22.98 -51.36 35.66
N MET A 15 22.79 -50.93 36.92
CA MET A 15 21.53 -50.35 37.38
C MET A 15 21.19 -49.10 36.57
N ALA A 16 20.21 -49.21 35.70
CA ALA A 16 19.58 -48.04 35.10
C ALA A 16 18.72 -47.35 36.15
N LEU A 17 19.23 -46.24 36.72
CA LEU A 17 18.36 -45.27 37.37
C LEU A 17 17.39 -44.71 36.30
N ALA A 18 16.14 -45.15 36.33
CA ALA A 18 15.07 -44.48 35.63
C ALA A 18 14.88 -43.11 36.30
N ALA A 19 15.54 -42.09 35.74
CA ALA A 19 15.13 -40.73 35.98
C ALA A 19 13.72 -40.56 35.39
N ASN A 20 12.72 -40.54 36.25
CA ASN A 20 11.41 -40.02 35.89
C ASN A 20 11.57 -38.54 35.57
N ALA A 21 11.96 -38.24 34.33
CA ALA A 21 11.67 -36.95 33.76
C ALA A 21 10.14 -36.88 33.68
N GLU A 22 9.52 -36.20 34.60
CA GLU A 22 8.16 -35.68 34.40
C GLU A 22 8.19 -34.87 33.11
N THR A 23 7.85 -35.50 32.02
CA THR A 23 7.38 -34.79 30.83
C THR A 23 6.12 -34.03 31.31
N LYS A 24 6.32 -32.78 31.68
CA LYS A 24 5.22 -31.81 31.78
C LYS A 24 4.52 -31.89 30.46
N SER A 25 3.43 -32.66 30.43
CA SER A 25 2.59 -32.76 29.25
C SER A 25 2.11 -31.34 28.92
N ALA A 26 2.47 -30.87 27.77
CA ALA A 26 2.01 -29.60 27.19
C ALA A 26 0.52 -29.66 26.79
N ASP A 27 -0.28 -30.45 27.51
CA ASP A 27 -1.71 -30.66 27.28
C ASP A 27 -2.54 -30.30 28.53
N GLU A 28 -2.19 -29.22 29.22
CA GLU A 28 -3.20 -28.43 29.86
C GLU A 28 -3.83 -27.58 28.75
N THR A 29 -4.76 -28.20 28.02
CA THR A 29 -5.75 -27.49 27.19
C THR A 29 -6.32 -26.42 28.12
N GLU A 30 -5.98 -25.14 27.83
CA GLU A 30 -6.39 -24.03 28.70
C GLU A 30 -7.92 -24.02 28.73
N LYS A 31 -8.45 -24.55 29.84
CA LYS A 31 -9.90 -24.58 30.06
C LYS A 31 -10.40 -23.14 30.09
N ASN A 32 -11.54 -22.87 29.46
CA ASN A 32 -12.19 -21.57 29.41
C ASN A 32 -11.49 -20.52 28.52
N VAL A 33 -10.67 -20.92 27.56
CA VAL A 33 -10.11 -20.01 26.58
C VAL A 33 -11.02 -19.94 25.35
N ILE A 34 -11.37 -18.73 24.94
CA ILE A 34 -12.23 -18.45 23.80
C ILE A 34 -11.44 -17.59 22.80
N SER A 35 -11.41 -18.03 21.54
CA SER A 35 -10.82 -17.28 20.45
C SER A 35 -11.94 -16.67 19.60
N PHE A 36 -11.78 -15.38 19.24
CA PHE A 36 -12.69 -14.70 18.32
C PHE A 36 -11.99 -13.56 17.60
N SER A 37 -12.61 -13.07 16.55
CA SER A 37 -12.16 -11.88 15.83
C SER A 37 -13.30 -10.86 15.69
N THR A 38 -12.90 -9.61 15.54
CA THR A 38 -13.76 -8.47 15.18
C THR A 38 -13.12 -7.71 14.04
N GLU A 39 -13.93 -7.11 13.19
CA GLU A 39 -13.48 -6.27 12.10
C GLU A 39 -14.35 -5.02 12.02
N VAL A 40 -13.73 -3.89 11.78
CA VAL A 40 -14.40 -2.62 11.48
C VAL A 40 -13.97 -2.15 10.10
N THR A 41 -14.91 -1.59 9.36
CA THR A 41 -14.67 -0.97 8.05
C THR A 41 -15.18 0.45 8.05
N LYS A 42 -14.55 1.31 7.26
CA LYS A 42 -14.94 2.73 7.10
C LYS A 42 -14.60 3.20 5.70
N ASP A 43 -15.57 3.77 5.01
CA ASP A 43 -15.33 4.49 3.76
C ASP A 43 -14.88 5.92 4.06
N VAL A 44 -13.81 6.35 3.43
CA VAL A 44 -13.27 7.71 3.54
C VAL A 44 -13.00 8.27 2.15
N ASP A 45 -13.28 9.57 1.95
CA ASP A 45 -13.00 10.22 0.69
C ASP A 45 -11.49 10.47 0.55
N TYR A 46 -10.96 10.31 -0.67
CA TYR A 46 -9.61 10.74 -0.97
C TYR A 46 -9.49 12.26 -0.86
N ASP A 47 -8.40 12.72 -0.28
CA ASP A 47 -8.12 14.15 -0.05
C ASP A 47 -6.94 14.67 -0.86
N VAL A 48 -6.34 13.85 -1.71
CA VAL A 48 -5.21 14.19 -2.57
C VAL A 48 -5.41 13.59 -3.96
N MET A 49 -5.16 14.40 -4.99
CA MET A 49 -5.04 13.94 -6.38
C MET A 49 -3.59 14.11 -6.85
N GLU A 50 -3.07 13.07 -7.49
CA GLU A 50 -1.77 13.04 -8.14
C GLU A 50 -1.96 12.81 -9.64
N VAL A 51 -1.31 13.63 -10.45
CA VAL A 51 -1.36 13.53 -11.91
C VAL A 51 0.05 13.45 -12.46
N THR A 52 0.27 12.48 -13.34
CA THR A 52 1.50 12.35 -14.10
C THR A 52 1.31 12.88 -15.50
N LEU A 53 2.00 13.98 -15.79
CA LEU A 53 2.08 14.59 -17.12
C LEU A 53 3.37 14.21 -17.80
N PHE A 54 3.38 14.14 -19.13
CA PHE A 54 4.60 13.94 -19.89
C PHE A 54 4.64 14.77 -21.16
N VAL A 55 5.87 15.10 -21.58
CA VAL A 55 6.19 15.60 -22.92
C VAL A 55 7.24 14.68 -23.55
N LYS A 56 7.09 14.41 -24.83
CA LYS A 56 7.99 13.55 -25.60
C LYS A 56 8.32 14.22 -26.92
N GLU A 57 9.62 14.29 -27.24
CA GLU A 57 10.14 14.88 -28.48
C GLU A 57 11.17 13.97 -29.13
N GLU A 58 11.37 14.17 -30.43
CA GLU A 58 12.37 13.46 -31.23
C GLU A 58 13.19 14.44 -32.05
N ASN A 59 14.50 14.22 -32.12
CA ASN A 59 15.39 14.98 -32.98
C ASN A 59 16.60 14.15 -33.40
N LYS A 60 17.19 14.48 -34.57
CA LYS A 60 18.47 13.91 -34.99
C LYS A 60 19.65 14.49 -34.20
N ASN A 61 19.51 15.70 -33.70
CA ASN A 61 20.49 16.42 -32.91
C ASN A 61 20.10 16.40 -31.43
N LEU A 62 20.90 15.71 -30.60
CA LEU A 62 20.64 15.57 -29.16
C LEU A 62 20.64 16.94 -28.44
N LYS A 63 21.51 17.88 -28.83
CA LYS A 63 21.56 19.20 -28.18
C LYS A 63 20.29 20.00 -28.43
N GLU A 64 19.77 19.98 -29.65
CA GLU A 64 18.51 20.65 -29.97
C GLU A 64 17.33 20.00 -29.26
N LEU A 65 17.31 18.66 -29.19
CA LEU A 65 16.30 17.91 -28.46
C LEU A 65 16.27 18.33 -26.99
N ASN A 66 17.43 18.32 -26.34
CA ASN A 66 17.55 18.74 -24.94
C ASN A 66 17.10 20.19 -24.73
N GLN A 67 17.40 21.10 -25.65
CA GLN A 67 16.95 22.49 -25.58
C GLN A 67 15.42 22.60 -25.65
N THR A 68 14.82 21.88 -26.61
CA THR A 68 13.35 21.86 -26.76
C THR A 68 12.64 21.35 -25.53
N ILE A 69 13.08 20.21 -24.96
CA ILE A 69 12.51 19.66 -23.72
C ILE A 69 12.72 20.62 -22.55
N ASN A 70 13.92 21.23 -22.42
CA ASN A 70 14.18 22.22 -21.37
C ASN A 70 13.22 23.40 -21.44
N GLN A 71 12.99 23.95 -22.64
CA GLN A 71 12.06 25.07 -22.83
C GLN A 71 10.65 24.71 -22.40
N LYS A 72 10.15 23.53 -22.82
CA LYS A 72 8.80 23.05 -22.48
C LYS A 72 8.65 22.81 -20.98
N VAL A 73 9.60 22.11 -20.36
CA VAL A 73 9.57 21.84 -18.91
C VAL A 73 9.68 23.13 -18.10
N ASN A 74 10.58 24.04 -18.47
CA ASN A 74 10.72 25.31 -17.76
C ASN A 74 9.45 26.17 -17.87
N ALA A 75 8.81 26.22 -19.04
CA ALA A 75 7.54 26.93 -19.22
C ALA A 75 6.46 26.36 -18.30
N ALA A 76 6.33 25.04 -18.20
CA ALA A 76 5.40 24.39 -17.28
C ALA A 76 5.72 24.71 -15.82
N LEU A 77 6.99 24.68 -15.42
CA LEU A 77 7.40 25.02 -14.05
C LEU A 77 7.10 26.51 -13.71
N GLU A 78 7.17 27.42 -14.66
CA GLU A 78 6.77 28.83 -14.45
C GLU A 78 5.24 28.98 -14.26
N VAL A 79 4.42 28.17 -14.92
CA VAL A 79 2.97 28.11 -14.65
C VAL A 79 2.73 27.57 -13.24
N LEU A 80 3.39 26.46 -12.89
CA LEU A 80 3.23 25.78 -11.59
C LEU A 80 3.66 26.65 -10.41
N LYS A 81 4.73 27.47 -10.55
CA LYS A 81 5.16 28.41 -9.49
C LYS A 81 4.09 29.42 -9.09
N LYS A 82 3.13 29.71 -9.94
CA LYS A 82 2.03 30.63 -9.66
C LYS A 82 0.88 29.97 -8.88
N GLN A 83 0.90 28.64 -8.79
CA GLN A 83 -0.17 27.83 -8.20
C GLN A 83 0.31 27.15 -6.93
N SER A 84 0.28 27.88 -5.81
CA SER A 84 0.78 27.40 -4.52
C SER A 84 0.05 26.16 -3.98
N ALA A 85 -1.15 25.88 -4.48
CA ALA A 85 -1.92 24.70 -4.11
C ALA A 85 -1.45 23.42 -4.83
N VAL A 86 -0.57 23.53 -5.85
CA VAL A 86 -0.08 22.39 -6.63
C VAL A 86 1.40 22.17 -6.35
N GLU A 87 1.75 21.00 -5.87
CA GLU A 87 3.13 20.60 -5.59
C GLU A 87 3.71 19.75 -6.73
N VAL A 88 4.93 20.07 -7.16
CA VAL A 88 5.69 19.20 -8.09
C VAL A 88 6.41 18.15 -7.27
N LYS A 89 5.89 16.94 -7.23
CA LYS A 89 6.48 15.81 -6.47
C LYS A 89 7.68 15.22 -7.16
N LYS A 90 7.68 15.21 -8.50
CA LYS A 90 8.73 14.58 -9.28
C LYS A 90 8.87 15.25 -10.65
N ASN A 91 10.12 15.39 -11.09
CA ASN A 91 10.49 15.80 -12.43
C ASN A 91 11.59 14.86 -12.91
N THR A 92 11.27 14.00 -13.88
CA THR A 92 12.22 13.01 -14.40
C THR A 92 12.35 13.11 -15.90
N ARG A 93 13.52 12.69 -16.42
CA ARG A 93 13.83 12.70 -17.85
C ARG A 93 14.45 11.38 -18.25
N SER A 94 14.14 10.97 -19.47
CA SER A 94 14.68 9.77 -20.10
C SER A 94 15.01 10.07 -21.56
N THR A 95 16.24 9.75 -21.97
CA THR A 95 16.69 9.90 -23.35
C THR A 95 17.03 8.53 -23.92
N GLN A 96 16.56 8.25 -25.12
CA GLN A 96 16.76 6.98 -25.80
C GLN A 96 17.26 7.23 -27.25
N VAL A 97 18.07 6.29 -27.73
CA VAL A 97 18.47 6.29 -29.14
C VAL A 97 17.31 5.79 -30.00
N ARG A 98 17.01 6.50 -31.07
CA ARG A 98 16.08 6.06 -32.11
C ARG A 98 16.83 5.37 -33.22
N TYR A 99 16.35 4.21 -33.65
CA TYR A 99 16.89 3.46 -34.79
C TYR A 99 15.90 3.45 -35.93
N ASP A 100 16.42 3.40 -37.16
CA ASP A 100 15.62 3.21 -38.36
C ASP A 100 15.25 1.73 -38.59
N SER A 101 14.47 1.45 -39.63
CA SER A 101 14.05 0.09 -40.00
C SER A 101 15.20 -0.87 -40.34
N LYS A 102 16.39 -0.36 -40.57
CA LYS A 102 17.62 -1.13 -40.85
C LYS A 102 18.51 -1.30 -39.63
N GLY A 103 18.06 -0.86 -38.46
CA GLY A 103 18.80 -0.94 -37.22
C GLY A 103 19.93 0.09 -37.07
N LYS A 104 19.98 1.11 -37.96
CA LYS A 104 20.96 2.20 -37.88
C LYS A 104 20.39 3.34 -37.01
N GLN A 105 21.24 3.93 -36.17
CA GLN A 105 20.86 5.11 -35.38
C GLN A 105 20.34 6.21 -36.30
N SER A 106 19.13 6.71 -36.01
CA SER A 106 18.44 7.74 -36.84
C SER A 106 18.12 9.01 -36.06
N GLY A 107 18.45 9.05 -34.75
CA GLY A 107 18.21 10.20 -33.89
C GLY A 107 18.06 9.79 -32.43
N TRP A 108 17.37 10.64 -31.71
CA TRP A 108 17.13 10.53 -30.26
C TRP A 108 15.67 10.81 -29.96
N ILE A 109 15.18 10.18 -28.93
CA ILE A 109 13.87 10.43 -28.33
C ILE A 109 14.11 10.86 -26.89
N GLU A 110 13.49 11.93 -26.45
CA GLU A 110 13.53 12.34 -25.07
C GLU A 110 12.12 12.51 -24.53
N ARG A 111 11.92 12.02 -23.31
CA ARG A 111 10.67 12.15 -22.56
C ARG A 111 10.98 12.80 -21.21
N ALA A 112 10.16 13.77 -20.82
CA ALA A 112 10.15 14.33 -19.49
C ALA A 112 8.78 14.06 -18.85
N ASP A 113 8.78 13.64 -17.59
CA ASP A 113 7.59 13.38 -16.79
C ASP A 113 7.58 14.34 -15.60
N LEU A 114 6.42 14.96 -15.36
CA LEU A 114 6.11 15.79 -14.21
C LEU A 114 5.01 15.10 -13.39
N VAL A 115 5.26 14.83 -12.11
CA VAL A 115 4.24 14.35 -11.18
C VAL A 115 3.80 15.52 -10.33
N LEU A 116 2.53 15.86 -10.43
CA LEU A 116 1.88 16.96 -9.73
C LEU A 116 0.93 16.39 -8.68
N GLU A 117 0.88 17.04 -7.51
CA GLU A 117 0.00 16.65 -6.43
C GLU A 117 -0.73 17.87 -5.88
N SER A 118 -2.02 17.73 -5.56
CA SER A 118 -2.81 18.78 -4.92
C SER A 118 -3.93 18.19 -4.05
N LYS A 119 -4.29 18.93 -2.99
CA LYS A 119 -5.53 18.76 -2.23
C LYS A 119 -6.68 19.59 -2.85
N ASP A 120 -6.38 20.57 -3.69
CA ASP A 120 -7.33 21.36 -4.44
C ASP A 120 -7.43 20.80 -5.87
N PHE A 121 -8.46 19.98 -6.09
CA PHE A 121 -8.69 19.30 -7.36
C PHE A 121 -9.09 20.27 -8.48
N VAL A 122 -9.76 21.37 -8.13
CA VAL A 122 -10.17 22.39 -9.09
C VAL A 122 -8.94 23.13 -9.64
N VAL A 123 -8.06 23.57 -8.75
CA VAL A 123 -6.80 24.23 -9.16
C VAL A 123 -5.92 23.30 -9.96
N LEU A 124 -5.83 22.01 -9.57
CA LEU A 124 -5.05 21.02 -10.31
C LEU A 124 -5.62 20.80 -11.72
N SER A 125 -6.95 20.73 -11.87
CA SER A 125 -7.63 20.61 -13.17
C SER A 125 -7.35 21.80 -14.06
N GLN A 126 -7.36 23.01 -13.53
CA GLN A 126 -7.02 24.23 -14.28
C GLN A 126 -5.56 24.18 -14.77
N VAL A 127 -4.62 23.78 -13.92
CA VAL A 127 -3.21 23.62 -14.30
C VAL A 127 -3.04 22.58 -15.41
N ILE A 128 -3.75 21.46 -15.32
CA ILE A 128 -3.74 20.44 -16.39
C ILE A 128 -4.24 21.04 -17.71
N SER A 129 -5.33 21.80 -17.66
CA SER A 129 -5.87 22.49 -18.83
C SER A 129 -4.89 23.49 -19.44
N ASP A 130 -4.18 24.26 -18.60
CA ASP A 130 -3.18 25.23 -19.03
C ASP A 130 -1.95 24.59 -19.68
N LEU A 131 -1.67 23.31 -19.38
CA LEU A 131 -0.51 22.56 -19.88
C LEU A 131 -0.84 21.56 -21.00
N ASN A 132 -2.11 21.35 -21.34
CA ASN A 132 -2.57 20.29 -22.24
C ASN A 132 -2.04 20.40 -23.68
N ASP A 133 -1.72 21.63 -24.16
CA ASP A 133 -1.13 21.84 -25.48
C ASP A 133 0.31 21.31 -25.60
N THR A 134 0.99 21.15 -24.46
CA THR A 134 2.40 20.78 -24.43
C THR A 134 2.63 19.42 -23.78
N PHE A 135 1.84 19.10 -22.76
CA PHE A 135 1.94 17.87 -21.98
C PHE A 135 0.71 17.00 -22.17
N ALA A 136 0.93 15.69 -22.27
CA ALA A 136 -0.14 14.70 -22.20
C ALA A 136 -0.20 14.07 -20.81
N ILE A 137 -1.38 13.60 -20.42
CA ILE A 137 -1.58 12.89 -19.17
C ILE A 137 -1.19 11.42 -19.35
N THR A 138 -0.39 10.89 -18.43
CA THR A 138 -0.09 9.45 -18.35
C THR A 138 -1.01 8.76 -17.34
N ASP A 139 -1.23 9.40 -16.18
CA ASP A 139 -1.95 8.79 -15.06
C ASP A 139 -2.59 9.83 -14.17
N VAL A 140 -3.74 9.49 -13.58
CA VAL A 140 -4.44 10.27 -12.56
C VAL A 140 -4.81 9.35 -11.42
N VAL A 141 -4.33 9.67 -10.23
CA VAL A 141 -4.51 8.85 -9.01
C VAL A 141 -5.08 9.72 -7.90
N GLN A 142 -6.13 9.23 -7.26
CA GLN A 142 -6.63 9.81 -6.01
C GLN A 142 -6.15 8.96 -4.84
N LYS A 143 -5.75 9.59 -3.75
CA LYS A 143 -5.20 8.92 -2.57
C LYS A 143 -5.48 9.71 -1.29
N LEU A 144 -5.25 9.07 -0.14
CA LEU A 144 -5.21 9.76 1.15
C LEU A 144 -3.86 10.45 1.34
N SER A 145 -3.88 11.66 1.88
CA SER A 145 -2.66 12.29 2.39
C SER A 145 -2.09 11.47 3.56
N LYS A 146 -0.80 11.63 3.83
CA LYS A 146 -0.17 10.96 4.98
C LYS A 146 -0.85 11.33 6.30
N GLU A 147 -1.22 12.60 6.46
CA GLU A 147 -1.90 13.12 7.63
C GLU A 147 -3.28 12.47 7.81
N ALA A 148 -4.08 12.39 6.72
CA ALA A 148 -5.38 11.73 6.74
C ALA A 148 -5.24 10.23 7.01
N ALA A 149 -4.27 9.56 6.40
CA ALA A 149 -4.02 8.14 6.61
C ALA A 149 -3.71 7.82 8.08
N VAL A 150 -2.80 8.57 8.73
CA VAL A 150 -2.47 8.39 10.16
C VAL A 150 -3.68 8.66 11.04
N LYS A 151 -4.42 9.74 10.78
CA LYS A 151 -5.63 10.07 11.54
C LYS A 151 -6.67 8.94 11.47
N PHE A 152 -6.93 8.44 10.28
CA PHE A 152 -7.89 7.36 10.09
C PHE A 152 -7.41 6.04 10.68
N GLU A 153 -6.11 5.74 10.61
CA GLU A 153 -5.53 4.55 11.26
C GLU A 153 -5.79 4.58 12.78
N ASP A 154 -5.53 5.70 13.45
CA ASP A 154 -5.81 5.86 14.88
C ASP A 154 -7.30 5.68 15.21
N GLU A 155 -8.20 6.23 14.38
CA GLU A 155 -9.64 6.07 14.53
C GLU A 155 -10.06 4.60 14.37
N MET A 156 -9.52 3.90 13.38
CA MET A 156 -9.83 2.50 13.09
C MET A 156 -9.34 1.59 14.22
N ILE A 157 -8.13 1.81 14.73
CA ILE A 157 -7.58 1.09 15.90
C ILE A 157 -8.49 1.25 17.11
N LYS A 158 -8.88 2.47 17.45
CA LYS A 158 -9.79 2.74 18.57
C LYS A 158 -11.13 2.03 18.40
N SER A 159 -11.69 2.07 17.19
CA SER A 159 -12.97 1.43 16.88
C SER A 159 -12.87 -0.10 16.97
N ALA A 160 -11.81 -0.70 16.44
CA ALA A 160 -11.57 -2.13 16.49
C ALA A 160 -11.40 -2.65 17.93
N LEU A 161 -10.65 -1.91 18.76
CA LEU A 161 -10.47 -2.24 20.18
C LEU A 161 -11.79 -2.07 20.99
N ALA A 162 -12.58 -1.04 20.70
CA ALA A 162 -13.88 -0.87 21.31
C ALA A 162 -14.83 -2.02 20.96
N GLN A 163 -14.84 -2.46 19.71
CA GLN A 163 -15.65 -3.59 19.27
C GLN A 163 -15.17 -4.92 19.89
N PHE A 164 -13.85 -5.11 20.02
CA PHE A 164 -13.28 -6.24 20.74
C PHE A 164 -13.77 -6.27 22.20
N GLN A 165 -13.65 -5.14 22.93
CA GLN A 165 -14.08 -5.05 24.32
C GLN A 165 -15.58 -5.35 24.46
N HIS A 166 -16.41 -4.79 23.60
CA HIS A 166 -17.85 -5.07 23.58
C HIS A 166 -18.15 -6.55 23.40
N LYS A 167 -17.49 -7.20 22.42
CA LYS A 167 -17.69 -8.63 22.13
C LYS A 167 -17.17 -9.52 23.27
N ALA A 168 -16.03 -9.20 23.87
CA ALA A 168 -15.49 -9.90 25.03
C ALA A 168 -16.44 -9.83 26.24
N GLN A 169 -16.99 -8.64 26.49
CA GLN A 169 -17.98 -8.45 27.59
C GLN A 169 -19.30 -9.19 27.31
N LEU A 170 -19.75 -9.21 26.06
CA LEU A 170 -20.94 -9.99 25.68
C LEU A 170 -20.72 -11.48 25.92
N ILE A 171 -19.56 -12.02 25.52
CA ILE A 171 -19.19 -13.43 25.77
C ILE A 171 -19.15 -13.73 27.28
N GLN A 172 -18.48 -12.87 28.06
CA GLN A 172 -18.40 -12.99 29.51
C GLN A 172 -19.78 -13.07 30.14
N THR A 173 -20.66 -12.14 29.79
CA THR A 173 -22.03 -12.07 30.37
C THR A 173 -22.86 -13.28 29.93
N SER A 174 -22.80 -13.68 28.67
CA SER A 174 -23.58 -14.79 28.12
C SER A 174 -23.21 -16.15 28.75
N LEU A 175 -21.96 -16.27 29.18
CA LEU A 175 -21.44 -17.50 29.82
C LEU A 175 -21.42 -17.43 31.36
N ASN A 176 -22.01 -16.36 31.94
CA ASN A 176 -22.06 -16.13 33.41
C ASN A 176 -20.67 -16.13 34.07
N ALA A 177 -19.63 -15.70 33.38
CA ALA A 177 -18.27 -15.59 33.91
C ALA A 177 -18.13 -14.33 34.76
N LYS A 178 -17.30 -14.38 35.82
CA LYS A 178 -17.04 -13.23 36.72
C LYS A 178 -16.19 -12.14 36.07
N GLY A 179 -15.44 -12.51 35.04
CA GLY A 179 -14.54 -11.61 34.30
C GLY A 179 -13.85 -12.34 33.15
N TYR A 180 -12.93 -11.66 32.52
CA TYR A 180 -12.03 -12.26 31.52
C TYR A 180 -10.65 -11.64 31.62
N GLU A 181 -9.64 -12.41 31.17
CA GLU A 181 -8.26 -11.95 30.93
C GLU A 181 -7.95 -12.10 29.45
N VAL A 182 -7.21 -11.16 28.89
CA VAL A 182 -6.71 -11.26 27.52
C VAL A 182 -5.45 -12.10 27.51
N VAL A 183 -5.50 -13.27 26.88
CA VAL A 183 -4.36 -14.20 26.74
C VAL A 183 -3.48 -13.78 25.58
N ASN A 184 -4.12 -13.45 24.45
CA ASN A 184 -3.45 -13.00 23.25
C ASN A 184 -4.35 -12.00 22.52
N LEU A 185 -3.73 -10.97 21.93
CA LEU A 185 -4.40 -9.98 21.11
C LEU A 185 -3.50 -9.63 19.94
N ASN A 186 -4.00 -9.85 18.75
CA ASN A 186 -3.35 -9.42 17.50
C ASN A 186 -4.25 -8.38 16.84
N LEU A 187 -3.72 -7.16 16.70
CA LEU A 187 -4.36 -6.07 16.02
C LEU A 187 -3.73 -5.94 14.62
N ASP A 188 -4.55 -6.02 13.60
CA ASP A 188 -4.17 -5.74 12.22
C ASP A 188 -4.92 -4.49 11.77
N SER A 189 -4.18 -3.39 11.62
CA SER A 189 -4.67 -2.11 11.09
C SER A 189 -3.99 -1.79 9.77
N ARG A 190 -3.42 -2.80 9.10
CA ARG A 190 -2.85 -2.58 7.80
C ARG A 190 -3.96 -2.06 6.88
N ASN A 191 -3.98 -0.74 6.75
CA ASN A 191 -4.54 -0.13 5.58
C ASN A 191 -3.66 -0.66 4.45
N GLU A 192 -4.04 -1.79 3.87
CA GLU A 192 -3.66 -2.01 2.51
C GLU A 192 -4.20 -0.76 1.84
N MET A 193 -3.31 0.25 1.67
CA MET A 193 -3.62 1.32 0.73
C MET A 193 -4.07 0.55 -0.48
N PRO A 194 -5.34 0.66 -0.87
CA PRO A 194 -5.83 -0.13 -1.98
C PRO A 194 -4.82 0.13 -3.07
N TYR A 195 -4.07 -0.90 -3.39
CA TYR A 195 -3.07 -0.89 -4.43
C TYR A 195 -3.86 -0.44 -5.62
N PHE A 196 -3.75 0.84 -5.88
CA PHE A 196 -4.48 1.64 -6.84
C PHE A 196 -5.27 0.72 -7.76
N ASP A 197 -6.60 0.64 -7.58
CA ASP A 197 -7.42 0.14 -8.65
C ASP A 197 -7.12 1.07 -9.83
N ARG A 198 -6.11 0.67 -10.60
CA ARG A 198 -5.78 1.28 -11.87
C ARG A 198 -6.97 0.95 -12.77
N ARG A 199 -8.08 1.60 -12.50
CA ARG A 199 -9.07 1.77 -13.53
C ARG A 199 -8.39 2.66 -14.54
N MET A 200 -7.61 2.02 -15.42
CA MET A 200 -7.24 2.60 -16.69
C MET A 200 -8.54 3.13 -17.28
N MET A 201 -8.78 4.42 -17.13
CA MET A 201 -9.74 5.06 -18.00
C MET A 201 -9.24 4.74 -19.40
N PRO A 202 -10.06 4.07 -20.24
CA PRO A 202 -9.60 3.68 -21.56
C PRO A 202 -9.10 4.94 -22.27
N VAL A 203 -7.83 4.95 -22.65
CA VAL A 203 -7.17 6.04 -23.41
C VAL A 203 -8.00 6.44 -24.64
N ALA A 204 -8.85 5.55 -25.15
CA ALA A 204 -9.81 5.82 -26.23
C ALA A 204 -10.85 6.90 -25.92
N LYS A 205 -11.15 7.21 -24.65
CA LYS A 205 -12.02 8.35 -24.28
C LYS A 205 -11.25 9.66 -24.13
N MET A 206 -9.94 9.65 -24.00
CA MET A 206 -9.12 10.85 -23.89
C MET A 206 -8.79 11.48 -25.25
N ASN A 207 -8.83 10.72 -26.35
CA ASN A 207 -8.59 11.25 -27.70
C ASN A 207 -9.79 11.95 -28.33
N SER A 208 -10.96 11.97 -27.69
CA SER A 208 -12.15 12.69 -28.17
C SER A 208 -12.32 14.11 -27.59
N PHE A 209 -11.31 14.64 -26.91
CA PHE A 209 -11.26 16.04 -26.50
C PHE A 209 -10.69 16.94 -27.59
N SER A 210 -11.02 16.66 -28.85
CA SER A 210 -10.85 17.64 -29.93
C SER A 210 -12.16 18.40 -30.12
N SER A 211 -12.15 19.66 -29.70
CA SER A 211 -12.96 20.80 -30.19
C SER A 211 -14.44 20.50 -30.48
N GLU A 212 -15.26 20.69 -29.52
CA GLU A 212 -16.64 21.19 -29.51
C GLU A 212 -17.41 20.55 -28.35
N ALA A 213 -17.27 21.10 -27.25
CA ALA A 213 -17.95 21.05 -25.96
C ALA A 213 -16.90 20.91 -24.86
N ALA A 214 -16.51 22.04 -24.31
CA ALA A 214 -15.89 22.10 -23.00
C ALA A 214 -16.99 21.77 -21.97
N ASP A 215 -17.45 20.52 -21.98
CA ASP A 215 -18.03 19.94 -20.78
C ASP A 215 -16.86 19.73 -19.84
N GLU A 216 -16.84 20.53 -18.77
CA GLU A 216 -15.95 20.39 -17.64
C GLU A 216 -15.75 18.90 -17.35
N VAL A 217 -14.51 18.43 -17.47
CA VAL A 217 -14.15 17.14 -16.89
C VAL A 217 -14.30 17.35 -15.39
N SER A 218 -15.50 17.08 -14.89
CA SER A 218 -15.78 17.11 -13.47
C SER A 218 -14.95 16.00 -12.82
N LEU A 219 -13.78 16.36 -12.31
CA LEU A 219 -12.97 15.53 -11.42
C LEU A 219 -13.56 15.49 -10.01
N ASP A 220 -14.77 16.02 -9.83
CA ASP A 220 -15.49 16.13 -8.55
C ASP A 220 -15.96 14.78 -7.98
N ASN A 221 -15.77 13.69 -8.69
CA ASN A 221 -16.12 12.38 -8.16
C ASN A 221 -14.94 11.85 -7.33
N ASN A 222 -14.84 12.31 -6.07
CA ASN A 222 -13.90 11.81 -5.11
C ASN A 222 -14.14 10.30 -4.91
N GLY A 223 -13.21 9.49 -5.39
CA GLY A 223 -13.21 8.07 -5.07
C GLY A 223 -13.11 7.87 -3.56
N LYS A 224 -13.54 6.71 -3.07
CA LYS A 224 -13.47 6.36 -1.66
C LYS A 224 -12.45 5.26 -1.44
N ALA A 225 -11.72 5.36 -0.34
CA ALA A 225 -10.92 4.27 0.21
C ALA A 225 -11.75 3.53 1.26
N GLU A 226 -11.83 2.22 1.17
CA GLU A 226 -12.34 1.38 2.26
C GLU A 226 -11.17 1.05 3.20
N LEU A 227 -11.27 1.52 4.44
CA LEU A 227 -10.31 1.23 5.49
C LEU A 227 -10.81 0.06 6.33
N LYS A 228 -9.89 -0.80 6.78
CA LYS A 228 -10.18 -1.97 7.61
C LYS A 228 -9.25 -2.04 8.80
N ALA A 229 -9.78 -2.42 9.95
CA ALA A 229 -8.99 -2.84 11.08
C ALA A 229 -9.63 -4.06 11.73
N SER A 230 -8.83 -5.04 12.09
CA SER A 230 -9.30 -6.26 12.73
C SER A 230 -8.53 -6.56 14.01
N VAL A 231 -9.23 -7.15 14.96
CA VAL A 231 -8.65 -7.69 16.19
C VAL A 231 -8.96 -9.17 16.26
N SER A 232 -7.92 -9.99 16.31
CA SER A 232 -8.01 -11.41 16.64
C SER A 232 -7.49 -11.61 18.05
N ALA A 233 -8.31 -12.20 18.92
CA ALA A 233 -7.95 -12.33 20.32
C ALA A 233 -8.31 -13.69 20.90
N GLN A 234 -7.60 -14.03 21.96
CA GLN A 234 -7.92 -15.13 22.90
C GLN A 234 -8.14 -14.54 24.27
N ILE A 235 -9.28 -14.83 24.86
CA ILE A 235 -9.61 -14.46 26.23
C ILE A 235 -9.80 -15.71 27.07
N LYS A 236 -9.41 -15.65 28.35
CA LYS A 236 -9.67 -16.66 29.36
C LYS A 236 -10.75 -16.16 30.28
N LEU A 237 -11.86 -16.91 30.40
CA LEU A 237 -12.94 -16.58 31.30
C LEU A 237 -12.57 -16.91 32.74
N LEU A 238 -12.92 -16.01 33.65
CA LEU A 238 -12.76 -16.16 35.10
C LEU A 238 -14.04 -16.68 35.71
N ASN A 239 -13.95 -17.76 36.49
CA ASN A 239 -15.09 -18.39 37.18
C ASN A 239 -15.24 -17.88 38.60
#